data_f5a209c0a5976e9807479b178ce0dd81
#
_entry.id   f5a209c0a5976e9807479b178ce0dd81
#
_cell.length_a   1.000
_cell.length_b   1.000
_cell.length_c   1.000
_cell.angle_alpha   90.00
_cell.angle_beta   90.00
_cell.angle_gamma   90.00
#
_symmetry.space_group_name_H-M   'P 1'
#
loop_
_entity.id
_entity.type
_entity.pdbx_description
1 polymer ?
#
loop_
_entity_poly.entity_id
_entity_poly.type
_entity_poly.pdbx_seq_one_letter_code
_entity_poly.pdbx_strand_id
1 'polypeptide(L)'
;MCGFLGIIQNSSIDLNNVNYANRDIICRGPDNKSQITGKTDTELGLETSLNFSFTFNRLSIIDLSEKANQPMISKKHNNLIMFNGEIYNHAFLKKQLISDGATFQTDHSDTEVLLNGFTMYGTQFVQRVVGQFAIFFLNQRTEKAYLIRDRLGQKPLFYYKDKDKLLFGSNLRSLVKLLGGRQVSDNSIYEYLNLGVVTSPNTIFENIYKVEPSQIIEFDLKKLDSFLKNYYWSLENYYDNNLFDEGVFYDLLIDSIKLRNVSDVPIANFLSGGIDSTLIAKLQTEINDTVNTFTVGYEDKKYDETKWSDLVANKYSTNHTVRHLNSKEIENLIDESIEIFDEPYSDPSIVPSYSISKLIAQKYKVAISGDGGDELAFGYDRTNNVLNSLNLNESVINYIFNTYPSYFGSGAKILQNSKNKSVAYSSYFEDKKLLEILNIKYKSDFLTKFTIDKHSNYKNFMFTEYKFYLMEQMMLKVDRTSMANSLEVRSPFVDHRLLEYMLSVDEQSYINKDQKQILKNILSKDFDSSFLNRKKMGFVFNVEKYTEENKNTIQETLFNGNYLFQQNKKQIEKLFSHNSRFNALRCWKMYTLQRYLNSIN
;
A
#
# COMPACT_ATOMS: atom_id res chain seq x y z
N MET A 1 1.00 -13.51 5.67
CA MET A 1 1.57 -12.98 4.40
C MET A 1 2.95 -13.52 4.18
N CYS A 2 3.44 -13.47 2.92
CA CYS A 2 4.66 -14.17 2.54
C CYS A 2 5.58 -13.27 1.72
N GLY A 3 6.72 -13.80 1.32
CA GLY A 3 7.57 -13.18 0.33
C GLY A 3 8.08 -14.22 -0.66
N PHE A 4 8.12 -13.90 -1.94
CA PHE A 4 8.66 -14.78 -2.94
C PHE A 4 9.62 -14.07 -3.90
N LEU A 5 10.47 -14.86 -4.53
CA LEU A 5 11.44 -14.43 -5.52
C LEU A 5 11.55 -15.50 -6.60
N GLY A 6 11.42 -15.11 -7.86
CA GLY A 6 11.47 -16.00 -9.00
C GLY A 6 12.44 -15.52 -10.07
N ILE A 7 13.16 -16.47 -10.66
CA ILE A 7 14.04 -16.31 -11.81
C ILE A 7 13.69 -17.38 -12.83
N ILE A 8 13.54 -16.97 -14.07
CA ILE A 8 13.49 -17.86 -15.25
C ILE A 8 14.43 -17.27 -16.29
N GLN A 9 15.42 -18.03 -16.78
CA GLN A 9 16.41 -17.53 -17.73
C GLN A 9 17.08 -18.61 -18.57
N ASN A 10 17.68 -18.20 -19.68
CA ASN A 10 18.45 -19.09 -20.57
C ASN A 10 19.77 -19.58 -19.94
N SER A 11 20.49 -18.69 -19.26
CA SER A 11 21.79 -18.99 -18.65
C SER A 11 21.65 -19.70 -17.31
N SER A 12 22.73 -20.29 -16.79
CA SER A 12 22.79 -20.85 -15.44
C SER A 12 22.48 -19.81 -14.38
N ILE A 13 21.94 -20.24 -13.25
CA ILE A 13 21.56 -19.41 -12.11
C ILE A 13 22.60 -19.59 -10.99
N ASP A 14 23.16 -18.50 -10.49
CA ASP A 14 23.99 -18.49 -9.29
C ASP A 14 23.08 -18.51 -8.04
N LEU A 15 23.00 -19.68 -7.41
CA LEU A 15 22.19 -19.89 -6.20
C LEU A 15 22.71 -19.09 -4.99
N ASN A 16 23.99 -18.74 -4.93
CA ASN A 16 24.53 -17.88 -3.86
C ASN A 16 23.94 -16.47 -3.98
N ASN A 17 23.85 -15.95 -5.22
CA ASN A 17 23.22 -14.66 -5.47
C ASN A 17 21.71 -14.68 -5.15
N VAL A 18 21.00 -15.78 -5.48
CA VAL A 18 19.60 -15.96 -5.10
C VAL A 18 19.42 -15.95 -3.59
N ASN A 19 20.27 -16.69 -2.86
CA ASN A 19 20.22 -16.73 -1.39
C ASN A 19 20.56 -15.37 -0.77
N TYR A 20 21.50 -14.62 -1.37
CA TYR A 20 21.82 -13.25 -0.93
C TYR A 20 20.63 -12.31 -1.13
N ALA A 21 20.00 -12.34 -2.29
CA ALA A 21 18.82 -11.53 -2.58
C ALA A 21 17.61 -11.90 -1.71
N ASN A 22 17.45 -13.19 -1.36
CA ASN A 22 16.36 -13.66 -0.50
C ASN A 22 16.40 -13.07 0.92
N ARG A 23 17.54 -12.59 1.41
CA ARG A 23 17.67 -11.99 2.76
C ARG A 23 16.72 -10.80 2.95
N ASP A 24 16.41 -10.06 1.89
CA ASP A 24 15.53 -8.89 1.94
C ASP A 24 14.05 -9.23 2.14
N ILE A 25 13.67 -10.50 1.94
CA ILE A 25 12.28 -10.94 2.05
C ILE A 25 12.01 -11.97 3.17
N ILE A 26 13.04 -12.35 3.94
CA ILE A 26 12.87 -13.30 5.05
C ILE A 26 11.92 -12.74 6.12
N CYS A 27 12.01 -11.44 6.43
CA CYS A 27 11.13 -10.79 7.40
C CYS A 27 9.64 -10.90 7.04
N ARG A 28 9.31 -11.09 5.76
CA ARG A 28 7.91 -11.24 5.32
C ARG A 28 7.31 -12.60 5.70
N GLY A 29 8.14 -13.64 5.83
CA GLY A 29 7.66 -14.99 6.13
C GLY A 29 8.71 -15.83 6.83
N PRO A 30 8.87 -15.68 8.15
CA PRO A 30 9.93 -16.33 8.92
C PRO A 30 9.63 -17.79 9.28
N ASP A 31 8.38 -18.27 9.10
CA ASP A 31 7.96 -19.58 9.62
C ASP A 31 8.50 -20.76 8.78
N ASN A 32 8.60 -20.57 7.46
CA ASN A 32 9.15 -21.59 6.57
C ASN A 32 9.84 -20.96 5.37
N LYS A 33 10.98 -21.53 4.97
CA LYS A 33 11.68 -21.20 3.72
C LYS A 33 11.70 -22.42 2.82
N SER A 34 11.28 -22.28 1.58
CA SER A 34 11.37 -23.31 0.55
C SER A 34 11.96 -22.76 -0.75
N GLN A 35 12.62 -23.62 -1.49
CA GLN A 35 13.23 -23.27 -2.77
C GLN A 35 13.18 -24.48 -3.69
N ILE A 36 12.74 -24.27 -4.94
CA ILE A 36 12.87 -25.25 -6.02
C ILE A 36 13.67 -24.64 -7.16
N THR A 37 14.58 -25.44 -7.71
CA THR A 37 15.51 -25.01 -8.76
C THR A 37 15.71 -26.12 -9.77
N GLY A 38 16.01 -25.79 -10.99
CA GLY A 38 16.29 -26.78 -12.04
C GLY A 38 16.08 -26.22 -13.43
N LYS A 39 15.74 -27.12 -14.34
CA LYS A 39 15.30 -26.78 -15.68
C LYS A 39 13.81 -27.02 -15.84
N THR A 40 13.14 -26.19 -16.60
CA THR A 40 11.68 -26.23 -16.80
C THR A 40 11.21 -27.51 -17.51
N ASP A 41 12.03 -28.05 -18.43
CA ASP A 41 11.74 -29.32 -19.13
C ASP A 41 11.82 -30.54 -18.20
N THR A 42 12.87 -30.64 -17.38
CA THR A 42 13.10 -31.81 -16.51
C THR A 42 12.27 -31.79 -15.23
N GLU A 43 12.16 -30.64 -14.57
CA GLU A 43 11.53 -30.52 -13.25
C GLU A 43 10.04 -30.19 -13.33
N LEU A 44 9.62 -29.43 -14.34
CA LEU A 44 8.24 -28.97 -14.49
C LEU A 44 7.52 -29.57 -15.70
N GLY A 45 8.23 -30.34 -16.56
CA GLY A 45 7.67 -31.04 -17.70
C GLY A 45 7.19 -30.10 -18.82
N LEU A 46 7.86 -28.94 -19.01
CA LEU A 46 7.64 -28.05 -20.15
C LEU A 46 8.39 -28.57 -21.39
N GLU A 47 7.99 -28.13 -22.58
CA GLU A 47 8.77 -28.36 -23.81
C GLU A 47 10.01 -27.45 -23.86
N THR A 48 9.88 -26.21 -23.37
CA THR A 48 10.95 -25.21 -23.35
C THR A 48 11.91 -25.46 -22.19
N SER A 49 13.21 -25.55 -22.49
CA SER A 49 14.27 -25.75 -21.48
C SER A 49 14.86 -24.43 -21.03
N LEU A 50 14.45 -23.94 -19.88
CA LEU A 50 14.97 -22.74 -19.22
C LEU A 50 15.44 -23.09 -17.81
N ASN A 51 16.48 -22.40 -17.31
CA ASN A 51 16.86 -22.51 -15.92
C ASN A 51 15.90 -21.70 -15.06
N PHE A 52 15.47 -22.22 -13.92
CA PHE A 52 14.63 -21.51 -12.97
C PHE A 52 15.09 -21.67 -11.52
N SER A 53 14.74 -20.68 -10.70
CA SER A 53 14.82 -20.74 -9.25
C SER A 53 13.64 -19.99 -8.65
N PHE A 54 12.82 -20.68 -7.86
CA PHE A 54 11.68 -20.13 -7.15
C PHE A 54 11.89 -20.31 -5.66
N THR A 55 11.94 -19.17 -4.93
CA THR A 55 12.15 -19.11 -3.48
C THR A 55 10.93 -18.52 -2.82
N PHE A 56 10.49 -19.12 -1.73
CA PHE A 56 9.33 -18.70 -0.97
C PHE A 56 9.64 -18.65 0.53
N ASN A 57 9.21 -17.57 1.18
CA ASN A 57 9.27 -17.40 2.63
C ASN A 57 7.83 -17.25 3.15
N ARG A 58 7.38 -18.18 3.97
CA ARG A 58 6.00 -18.31 4.44
C ARG A 58 5.81 -17.70 5.82
N LEU A 59 4.76 -16.90 5.99
CA LEU A 59 4.12 -16.58 7.25
C LEU A 59 2.84 -17.42 7.33
N SER A 60 2.80 -18.40 8.22
CA SER A 60 1.70 -19.37 8.34
C SER A 60 0.54 -18.77 9.12
N ILE A 61 -0.58 -18.54 8.44
CA ILE A 61 -1.81 -17.92 8.97
C ILE A 61 -3.03 -18.82 8.71
N ILE A 62 -3.18 -19.31 7.48
CA ILE A 62 -4.21 -20.26 7.06
C ILE A 62 -3.54 -21.58 6.71
N ASP A 63 -4.11 -22.69 7.18
CA ASP A 63 -3.60 -24.06 7.05
C ASP A 63 -2.13 -24.16 7.50
N LEU A 64 -1.92 -24.29 8.81
CA LEU A 64 -0.57 -24.30 9.40
C LEU A 64 0.28 -25.52 9.04
N SER A 65 -0.27 -26.47 8.27
CA SER A 65 0.42 -27.70 7.87
C SER A 65 1.50 -27.43 6.80
N GLU A 66 2.46 -28.35 6.70
CA GLU A 66 3.50 -28.33 5.66
C GLU A 66 2.93 -28.52 4.24
N LYS A 67 1.74 -29.11 4.10
CA LYS A 67 1.08 -29.30 2.80
C LYS A 67 0.72 -27.98 2.12
N ALA A 68 0.55 -26.91 2.91
CA ALA A 68 0.29 -25.57 2.41
C ALA A 68 1.57 -24.76 2.11
N ASN A 69 2.77 -25.37 2.19
CA ASN A 69 4.01 -24.73 1.79
C ASN A 69 4.05 -24.48 0.28
N GLN A 70 4.79 -23.44 -0.10
CA GLN A 70 4.92 -22.99 -1.48
C GLN A 70 6.41 -22.92 -1.86
N PRO A 71 6.78 -23.02 -3.15
CA PRO A 71 5.90 -23.12 -4.33
C PRO A 71 5.03 -24.38 -4.30
N MET A 72 3.73 -24.22 -4.62
CA MET A 72 2.78 -25.35 -4.65
C MET A 72 2.59 -25.83 -6.08
N ILE A 73 2.70 -27.16 -6.29
CA ILE A 73 2.58 -27.77 -7.61
C ILE A 73 1.36 -28.70 -7.63
N SER A 74 0.53 -28.56 -8.66
CA SER A 74 -0.61 -29.45 -8.90
C SER A 74 -0.12 -30.84 -9.33
N LYS A 75 -0.49 -31.88 -8.58
CA LYS A 75 -0.09 -33.27 -8.91
C LYS A 75 -0.58 -33.78 -10.29
N LYS A 76 -1.70 -33.28 -10.75
CA LYS A 76 -2.32 -33.75 -11.99
C LYS A 76 -1.85 -33.02 -13.24
N HIS A 77 -1.53 -31.74 -13.10
CA HIS A 77 -1.32 -30.83 -14.22
C HIS A 77 0.07 -30.18 -14.21
N ASN A 78 0.89 -30.39 -13.19
CA ASN A 78 2.19 -29.76 -12.96
C ASN A 78 2.16 -28.21 -13.02
N ASN A 79 0.97 -27.61 -12.91
CA ASN A 79 0.86 -26.17 -12.75
C ASN A 79 1.45 -25.76 -11.40
N LEU A 80 2.12 -24.59 -11.37
CA LEU A 80 2.80 -24.10 -10.18
C LEU A 80 2.25 -22.73 -9.77
N ILE A 81 2.12 -22.51 -8.47
CA ILE A 81 1.74 -21.22 -7.91
C ILE A 81 2.69 -20.79 -6.78
N MET A 82 3.01 -19.49 -6.77
CA MET A 82 3.50 -18.75 -5.61
C MET A 82 2.56 -17.59 -5.32
N PHE A 83 2.13 -17.46 -4.09
CA PHE A 83 1.09 -16.54 -3.67
C PHE A 83 1.48 -15.85 -2.36
N ASN A 84 1.60 -14.55 -2.38
CA ASN A 84 1.76 -13.69 -1.23
C ASN A 84 0.46 -12.93 -0.99
N GLY A 85 -0.28 -13.28 0.04
CA GLY A 85 -1.56 -12.66 0.33
C GLY A 85 -2.50 -13.53 1.14
N GLU A 86 -3.79 -13.22 1.04
CA GLU A 86 -4.89 -13.91 1.70
C GLU A 86 -6.14 -13.86 0.81
N ILE A 87 -6.81 -15.01 0.63
CA ILE A 87 -8.08 -15.12 -0.09
C ILE A 87 -9.20 -15.31 0.92
N TYR A 88 -9.86 -14.24 1.26
CA TYR A 88 -10.86 -14.21 2.32
C TYR A 88 -12.08 -15.09 2.07
N ASN A 89 -12.50 -15.27 0.81
CA ASN A 89 -13.62 -16.13 0.42
C ASN A 89 -13.21 -17.54 -0.01
N HIS A 90 -11.99 -18.00 0.35
CA HIS A 90 -11.45 -19.29 -0.08
C HIS A 90 -12.35 -20.47 0.27
N ALA A 91 -12.98 -20.49 1.44
CA ALA A 91 -13.86 -21.58 1.87
C ALA A 91 -15.10 -21.73 0.96
N PHE A 92 -15.66 -20.60 0.51
CA PHE A 92 -16.76 -20.57 -0.46
C PHE A 92 -16.29 -21.07 -1.84
N LEU A 93 -15.17 -20.54 -2.33
CA LEU A 93 -14.60 -20.96 -3.62
C LEU A 93 -14.20 -22.42 -3.64
N LYS A 94 -13.66 -22.96 -2.53
CA LYS A 94 -13.34 -24.39 -2.39
C LYS A 94 -14.55 -25.27 -2.60
N LYS A 95 -15.69 -24.92 -1.97
CA LYS A 95 -16.94 -25.69 -2.14
C LYS A 95 -17.41 -25.70 -3.60
N GLN A 96 -17.32 -24.56 -4.30
CA GLN A 96 -17.66 -24.50 -5.72
C GLN A 96 -16.72 -25.37 -6.56
N LEU A 97 -15.41 -25.26 -6.36
CA LEU A 97 -14.41 -26.04 -7.09
C LEU A 97 -14.59 -27.55 -6.87
N ILE A 98 -14.94 -28.00 -5.65
CA ILE A 98 -15.26 -29.40 -5.37
C ILE A 98 -16.50 -29.83 -6.15
N SER A 99 -17.55 -29.04 -6.19
CA SER A 99 -18.75 -29.35 -6.97
C SER A 99 -18.46 -29.43 -8.47
N ASP A 100 -17.45 -28.73 -8.96
CA ASP A 100 -16.99 -28.73 -10.34
C ASP A 100 -15.95 -29.85 -10.62
N GLY A 101 -15.66 -30.69 -9.63
CA GLY A 101 -14.80 -31.87 -9.78
C GLY A 101 -13.34 -31.69 -9.36
N ALA A 102 -12.98 -30.59 -8.68
CA ALA A 102 -11.65 -30.44 -8.14
C ALA A 102 -11.41 -31.33 -6.93
N THR A 103 -10.17 -31.79 -6.78
CA THR A 103 -9.70 -32.52 -5.60
C THR A 103 -8.67 -31.68 -4.85
N PHE A 104 -8.68 -31.80 -3.52
CA PHE A 104 -7.80 -31.04 -2.64
C PHE A 104 -6.93 -31.98 -1.79
N GLN A 105 -5.71 -31.57 -1.50
CA GLN A 105 -4.75 -32.28 -0.66
C GLN A 105 -4.56 -31.61 0.70
N THR A 106 -4.77 -30.29 0.72
CA THR A 106 -4.76 -29.49 1.94
C THR A 106 -6.16 -29.45 2.54
N ASP A 107 -6.23 -29.26 3.86
CA ASP A 107 -7.52 -29.18 4.54
C ASP A 107 -8.27 -27.90 4.15
N HIS A 108 -7.63 -26.74 4.20
CA HIS A 108 -8.29 -25.45 3.91
C HIS A 108 -7.37 -24.38 3.35
N SER A 109 -6.22 -24.75 2.75
CA SER A 109 -5.30 -23.76 2.16
C SER A 109 -5.97 -22.98 1.03
N ASP A 110 -5.92 -21.66 1.14
CA ASP A 110 -6.35 -20.72 0.11
C ASP A 110 -5.44 -20.76 -1.14
N THR A 111 -4.15 -21.10 -0.96
CA THR A 111 -3.20 -21.31 -2.06
C THR A 111 -3.65 -22.45 -2.99
N GLU A 112 -4.12 -23.57 -2.44
CA GLU A 112 -4.62 -24.67 -3.26
C GLU A 112 -5.94 -24.33 -3.96
N VAL A 113 -6.77 -23.48 -3.33
CA VAL A 113 -7.98 -22.93 -3.98
C VAL A 113 -7.61 -22.12 -5.22
N LEU A 114 -6.60 -21.25 -5.14
CA LEU A 114 -6.12 -20.51 -6.31
C LEU A 114 -5.53 -21.43 -7.38
N LEU A 115 -4.67 -22.38 -6.98
CA LEU A 115 -4.04 -23.34 -7.90
C LEU A 115 -5.07 -24.13 -8.69
N ASN A 116 -6.08 -24.69 -8.02
CA ASN A 116 -7.17 -25.42 -8.66
C ASN A 116 -8.07 -24.50 -9.50
N GLY A 117 -8.40 -23.32 -8.99
CA GLY A 117 -9.21 -22.34 -9.71
C GLY A 117 -8.58 -21.88 -11.03
N PHE A 118 -7.29 -21.52 -11.01
CA PHE A 118 -6.56 -21.15 -12.23
C PHE A 118 -6.33 -22.33 -13.17
N THR A 119 -6.17 -23.53 -12.63
CA THR A 119 -6.05 -24.75 -13.44
C THR A 119 -7.34 -25.03 -14.22
N MET A 120 -8.51 -24.85 -13.59
CA MET A 120 -9.82 -25.14 -14.18
C MET A 120 -10.36 -24.02 -15.07
N TYR A 121 -10.21 -22.77 -14.63
CA TYR A 121 -10.87 -21.61 -15.24
C TYR A 121 -9.90 -20.59 -15.85
N GLY A 122 -8.58 -20.86 -15.80
CA GLY A 122 -7.58 -19.88 -16.25
C GLY A 122 -7.59 -18.60 -15.40
N THR A 123 -6.95 -17.55 -15.91
CA THR A 123 -6.79 -16.28 -15.18
C THR A 123 -8.11 -15.55 -14.88
N GLN A 124 -9.21 -15.88 -15.58
CA GLN A 124 -10.54 -15.32 -15.29
C GLN A 124 -11.04 -15.68 -13.88
N PHE A 125 -10.53 -16.74 -13.27
CA PHE A 125 -10.87 -17.12 -11.90
C PHE A 125 -10.61 -15.97 -10.90
N VAL A 126 -9.63 -15.12 -11.16
CA VAL A 126 -9.30 -13.97 -10.29
C VAL A 126 -10.48 -13.03 -10.05
N GLN A 127 -11.44 -12.94 -10.97
CA GLN A 127 -12.63 -12.11 -10.82
C GLN A 127 -13.54 -12.56 -9.67
N ARG A 128 -13.51 -13.87 -9.33
CA ARG A 128 -14.29 -14.47 -8.22
C ARG A 128 -13.65 -14.26 -6.85
N VAL A 129 -12.38 -13.83 -6.83
CA VAL A 129 -11.56 -13.76 -5.61
C VAL A 129 -11.83 -12.47 -4.85
N VAL A 130 -12.09 -12.59 -3.55
CA VAL A 130 -12.07 -11.49 -2.57
C VAL A 130 -10.84 -11.66 -1.69
N GLY A 131 -9.88 -10.75 -1.81
CA GLY A 131 -8.61 -10.90 -1.10
C GLY A 131 -7.60 -9.80 -1.40
N GLN A 132 -6.43 -9.93 -0.79
CA GLN A 132 -5.25 -9.12 -1.01
C GLN A 132 -4.12 -10.04 -1.47
N PHE A 133 -3.52 -9.79 -2.63
CA PHE A 133 -2.60 -10.76 -3.21
C PHE A 133 -1.62 -10.24 -4.25
N ALA A 134 -0.48 -10.91 -4.30
CA ALA A 134 0.44 -10.94 -5.42
C ALA A 134 0.69 -12.41 -5.79
N ILE A 135 0.49 -12.77 -7.04
CA ILE A 135 0.52 -14.15 -7.51
C ILE A 135 1.49 -14.29 -8.68
N PHE A 136 2.31 -15.34 -8.63
CA PHE A 136 2.93 -15.96 -9.79
C PHE A 136 2.24 -17.30 -10.06
N PHE A 137 1.77 -17.50 -11.28
CA PHE A 137 1.16 -18.76 -11.72
C PHE A 137 1.82 -19.22 -13.01
N LEU A 138 2.26 -20.46 -13.04
CA LEU A 138 2.82 -21.11 -14.22
C LEU A 138 1.87 -22.20 -14.71
N ASN A 139 1.40 -22.04 -15.94
CA ASN A 139 0.59 -23.05 -16.62
C ASN A 139 1.49 -23.94 -17.48
N GLN A 140 1.68 -25.16 -17.05
CA GLN A 140 2.54 -26.14 -17.71
C GLN A 140 2.08 -26.45 -19.15
N ARG A 141 0.78 -26.64 -19.35
CA ARG A 141 0.23 -27.02 -20.67
C ARG A 141 0.42 -25.96 -21.75
N THR A 142 0.29 -24.68 -21.38
CA THR A 142 0.41 -23.57 -22.33
C THR A 142 1.78 -22.94 -22.34
N GLU A 143 2.67 -23.33 -21.43
CA GLU A 143 3.99 -22.75 -21.18
C GLU A 143 3.96 -21.22 -20.97
N LYS A 144 2.92 -20.77 -20.26
CA LYS A 144 2.72 -19.37 -19.93
C LYS A 144 2.89 -19.12 -18.45
N ALA A 145 3.60 -18.06 -18.14
CA ALA A 145 3.74 -17.55 -16.78
C ALA A 145 2.90 -16.27 -16.59
N TYR A 146 2.26 -16.16 -15.45
CA TYR A 146 1.38 -15.03 -15.11
C TYR A 146 1.83 -14.34 -13.84
N LEU A 147 1.89 -13.01 -13.88
CA LEU A 147 1.99 -12.16 -12.70
C LEU A 147 0.66 -11.44 -12.51
N ILE A 148 0.05 -11.61 -11.32
CA ILE A 148 -1.29 -11.08 -11.04
C ILE A 148 -1.24 -10.31 -9.73
N ARG A 149 -1.76 -9.07 -9.71
CA ARG A 149 -1.83 -8.24 -8.52
C ARG A 149 -3.28 -7.96 -8.14
N ASP A 150 -3.57 -7.87 -6.84
CA ASP A 150 -4.91 -7.59 -6.34
C ASP A 150 -5.46 -6.23 -6.83
N ARG A 151 -6.79 -6.07 -6.72
CA ARG A 151 -7.53 -4.91 -7.26
C ARG A 151 -6.99 -3.56 -6.81
N LEU A 152 -6.51 -3.47 -5.58
CA LEU A 152 -6.07 -2.22 -4.94
C LEU A 152 -4.56 -2.15 -4.73
N GLY A 153 -3.82 -3.15 -5.23
CA GLY A 153 -2.36 -3.18 -5.13
C GLY A 153 -1.84 -3.31 -3.69
N GLN A 154 -2.60 -3.96 -2.81
CA GLN A 154 -2.25 -4.13 -1.40
C GLN A 154 -0.96 -4.91 -1.21
N LYS A 155 -0.69 -5.91 -2.09
CA LYS A 155 0.54 -6.70 -2.02
C LYS A 155 1.53 -6.28 -3.10
N PRO A 156 2.84 -6.17 -2.75
CA PRO A 156 3.86 -5.77 -3.69
C PRO A 156 4.17 -6.88 -4.69
N LEU A 157 4.37 -6.49 -5.94
CA LEU A 157 4.85 -7.37 -6.99
C LEU A 157 5.66 -6.58 -8.00
N PHE A 158 6.94 -6.92 -8.10
CA PHE A 158 7.90 -6.31 -9.02
C PHE A 158 8.34 -7.30 -10.07
N TYR A 159 8.74 -6.79 -11.25
CA TYR A 159 9.33 -7.62 -12.28
C TYR A 159 10.38 -6.86 -13.10
N TYR A 160 11.33 -7.63 -13.62
CA TYR A 160 12.27 -7.26 -14.66
C TYR A 160 12.20 -8.29 -15.77
N LYS A 161 12.28 -7.87 -17.03
CA LYS A 161 12.34 -8.77 -18.15
C LYS A 161 13.24 -8.24 -19.24
N ASP A 162 13.92 -9.13 -19.91
CA ASP A 162 14.57 -8.93 -21.20
C ASP A 162 14.35 -10.18 -22.08
N LYS A 163 15.10 -10.29 -23.20
CA LYS A 163 14.98 -11.44 -24.11
C LYS A 163 15.46 -12.77 -23.52
N ASP A 164 16.30 -12.72 -22.48
CA ASP A 164 16.99 -13.89 -21.94
C ASP A 164 16.50 -14.28 -20.53
N LYS A 165 15.78 -13.37 -19.83
CA LYS A 165 15.37 -13.60 -18.45
C LYS A 165 14.09 -12.88 -18.04
N LEU A 166 13.38 -13.49 -17.11
CA LEU A 166 12.28 -12.94 -16.33
C LEU A 166 12.63 -13.07 -14.85
N LEU A 167 12.65 -11.94 -14.12
CA LEU A 167 12.77 -11.88 -12.68
C LEU A 167 11.51 -11.27 -12.10
N PHE A 168 11.05 -11.78 -10.96
CA PHE A 168 9.88 -11.23 -10.28
C PHE A 168 9.94 -11.52 -8.77
N GLY A 169 9.25 -10.71 -7.99
CA GLY A 169 9.24 -10.91 -6.54
C GLY A 169 8.54 -9.83 -5.74
N SER A 170 8.50 -10.06 -4.44
CA SER A 170 7.81 -9.22 -3.46
C SER A 170 8.61 -8.01 -2.98
N ASN A 171 9.88 -7.87 -3.36
CA ASN A 171 10.76 -6.82 -2.88
C ASN A 171 11.68 -6.33 -3.99
N LEU A 172 11.78 -5.01 -4.15
CA LEU A 172 12.58 -4.39 -5.22
C LEU A 172 14.09 -4.57 -5.03
N ARG A 173 14.60 -4.45 -3.79
CA ARG A 173 16.04 -4.61 -3.50
C ARG A 173 16.53 -6.01 -3.87
N SER A 174 15.67 -7.04 -3.66
CA SER A 174 15.99 -8.40 -4.07
C SER A 174 16.21 -8.53 -5.58
N LEU A 175 15.37 -7.88 -6.40
CA LEU A 175 15.53 -7.90 -7.85
C LEU A 175 16.82 -7.15 -8.27
N VAL A 176 17.10 -6.01 -7.65
CA VAL A 176 18.33 -5.23 -7.93
C VAL A 176 19.59 -6.04 -7.61
N LYS A 177 19.62 -6.76 -6.48
CA LYS A 177 20.72 -7.66 -6.12
C LYS A 177 20.93 -8.77 -7.15
N LEU A 178 19.84 -9.40 -7.63
CA LEU A 178 19.91 -10.43 -8.66
C LEU A 178 20.45 -9.90 -10.01
N LEU A 179 20.25 -8.62 -10.26
CA LEU A 179 20.71 -7.95 -11.48
C LEU A 179 22.13 -7.39 -11.36
N GLY A 180 22.78 -7.51 -10.20
CA GLY A 180 24.11 -6.95 -9.96
C GLY A 180 24.14 -5.42 -9.90
N GLY A 181 23.05 -4.79 -9.48
CA GLY A 181 22.84 -3.35 -9.48
C GLY A 181 21.96 -2.86 -10.62
N ARG A 182 21.46 -1.64 -10.52
CA ARG A 182 20.71 -0.94 -11.57
C ARG A 182 20.87 0.56 -11.43
N GLN A 183 20.79 1.25 -12.55
CA GLN A 183 20.80 2.70 -12.60
C GLN A 183 19.49 3.26 -11.97
N VAL A 184 19.64 4.29 -11.15
CA VAL A 184 18.52 5.06 -10.62
C VAL A 184 17.99 5.97 -11.73
N SER A 185 16.66 6.05 -11.85
CA SER A 185 15.99 6.89 -12.85
C SER A 185 15.83 8.32 -12.35
N ASP A 186 16.39 9.29 -13.06
CA ASP A 186 16.20 10.72 -12.76
C ASP A 186 14.72 11.11 -12.80
N ASN A 187 13.94 10.60 -13.75
CA ASN A 187 12.50 10.85 -13.83
C ASN A 187 11.76 10.32 -12.58
N SER A 188 12.17 9.17 -12.05
CA SER A 188 11.58 8.61 -10.82
C SER A 188 12.00 9.42 -9.59
N ILE A 189 13.21 9.98 -9.54
CA ILE A 189 13.63 10.94 -8.52
C ILE A 189 12.72 12.18 -8.57
N TYR A 190 12.46 12.73 -9.76
CA TYR A 190 11.63 13.93 -9.92
C TYR A 190 10.16 13.65 -9.58
N GLU A 191 9.64 12.49 -9.97
CA GLU A 191 8.31 12.03 -9.57
C GLU A 191 8.21 11.91 -8.05
N TYR A 192 9.18 11.26 -7.40
CA TYR A 192 9.23 11.17 -5.95
C TYR A 192 9.29 12.56 -5.27
N LEU A 193 10.13 13.45 -5.73
CA LEU A 193 10.21 14.82 -5.19
C LEU A 193 8.90 15.58 -5.35
N ASN A 194 8.14 15.32 -6.39
CA ASN A 194 6.81 15.88 -6.61
C ASN A 194 5.75 15.22 -5.70
N LEU A 195 5.63 13.89 -5.75
CA LEU A 195 4.51 13.13 -5.17
C LEU A 195 4.80 12.50 -3.80
N GLY A 196 6.08 12.35 -3.43
CA GLY A 196 6.50 11.66 -2.21
C GLY A 196 6.56 10.15 -2.33
N VAL A 197 6.31 9.61 -3.51
CA VAL A 197 6.36 8.20 -3.87
C VAL A 197 6.65 8.07 -5.36
N VAL A 198 7.23 6.96 -5.81
CA VAL A 198 7.29 6.58 -7.23
C VAL A 198 6.06 5.73 -7.53
N THR A 199 5.23 6.15 -8.49
CA THR A 199 3.95 5.47 -8.77
C THR A 199 4.13 4.32 -9.78
N SER A 200 3.27 3.31 -9.70
CA SER A 200 3.25 2.22 -10.67
C SER A 200 2.94 2.73 -12.10
N PRO A 201 3.49 2.14 -13.16
CA PRO A 201 4.30 0.93 -13.16
C PRO A 201 5.78 1.17 -12.85
N ASN A 202 6.24 2.42 -12.67
CA ASN A 202 7.65 2.73 -12.49
C ASN A 202 8.16 2.30 -11.11
N THR A 203 9.48 2.13 -11.01
CA THR A 203 10.24 2.05 -9.77
C THR A 203 11.30 3.13 -9.76
N ILE A 204 12.02 3.27 -8.63
CA ILE A 204 13.17 4.18 -8.56
C ILE A 204 14.31 3.77 -9.51
N PHE A 205 14.33 2.53 -9.99
CA PHE A 205 15.35 2.01 -10.90
C PHE A 205 14.85 1.89 -12.32
N GLU A 206 15.74 2.08 -13.28
CA GLU A 206 15.44 1.86 -14.70
C GLU A 206 15.18 0.38 -15.00
N ASN A 207 14.17 0.14 -15.86
CA ASN A 207 13.82 -1.18 -16.40
C ASN A 207 13.34 -2.21 -15.37
N ILE A 208 13.08 -1.82 -14.12
CA ILE A 208 12.36 -2.65 -13.17
C ILE A 208 10.99 -2.01 -12.93
N TYR A 209 9.94 -2.82 -12.97
CA TYR A 209 8.57 -2.33 -12.95
C TYR A 209 7.76 -2.93 -11.82
N LYS A 210 6.75 -2.20 -11.36
CA LYS A 210 5.65 -2.71 -10.53
C LYS A 210 4.59 -3.33 -11.44
N VAL A 211 4.02 -4.46 -11.03
CA VAL A 211 2.73 -4.88 -11.58
C VAL A 211 1.67 -3.93 -11.01
N GLU A 212 0.86 -3.33 -11.89
CA GLU A 212 -0.13 -2.35 -11.47
C GLU A 212 -1.31 -3.00 -10.73
N PRO A 213 -2.06 -2.26 -9.88
CA PRO A 213 -3.30 -2.76 -9.29
C PRO A 213 -4.25 -3.34 -10.33
N SER A 214 -4.90 -4.46 -10.02
CA SER A 214 -5.82 -5.21 -10.91
C SER A 214 -5.20 -5.74 -12.22
N GLN A 215 -3.88 -5.75 -12.35
CA GLN A 215 -3.21 -6.15 -13.59
C GLN A 215 -2.87 -7.64 -13.60
N ILE A 216 -3.01 -8.25 -14.78
CA ILE A 216 -2.48 -9.55 -15.17
C ILE A 216 -1.46 -9.32 -16.24
N ILE A 217 -0.24 -9.81 -16.04
CA ILE A 217 0.80 -9.87 -17.06
C ILE A 217 1.02 -11.33 -17.43
N GLU A 218 0.84 -11.67 -18.71
CA GLU A 218 1.09 -12.98 -19.27
C GLU A 218 2.43 -12.95 -20.03
N PHE A 219 3.33 -13.88 -19.72
CA PHE A 219 4.62 -14.08 -20.41
C PHE A 219 4.59 -15.41 -21.15
N ASP A 220 5.09 -15.42 -22.37
CA ASP A 220 5.34 -16.63 -23.15
C ASP A 220 6.74 -17.15 -22.83
N LEU A 221 6.86 -18.34 -22.23
CA LEU A 221 8.16 -18.93 -21.89
C LEU A 221 8.97 -19.39 -23.12
N LYS A 222 8.32 -19.57 -24.26
CA LYS A 222 9.00 -19.83 -25.55
C LYS A 222 9.70 -18.58 -26.10
N LYS A 223 9.26 -17.39 -25.64
CA LYS A 223 9.80 -16.08 -26.02
C LYS A 223 9.66 -15.06 -24.90
N LEU A 224 10.64 -15.03 -23.97
CA LEU A 224 10.58 -14.26 -22.71
C LEU A 224 10.36 -12.75 -22.87
N ASP A 225 10.65 -12.16 -24.03
CA ASP A 225 10.35 -10.76 -24.33
C ASP A 225 8.91 -10.53 -24.81
N SER A 226 8.16 -11.59 -25.14
CA SER A 226 6.74 -11.52 -25.50
C SER A 226 5.86 -11.56 -24.25
N PHE A 227 5.05 -10.51 -24.07
CA PHE A 227 4.14 -10.43 -22.95
C PHE A 227 2.89 -9.61 -23.29
N LEU A 228 1.78 -9.91 -22.58
CA LEU A 228 0.51 -9.20 -22.68
C LEU A 228 0.13 -8.65 -21.32
N LYS A 229 -0.43 -7.43 -21.28
CA LYS A 229 -0.94 -6.78 -20.08
C LYS A 229 -2.45 -6.60 -20.20
N ASN A 230 -3.19 -7.07 -19.21
CA ASN A 230 -4.64 -6.90 -19.12
C ASN A 230 -5.03 -6.47 -17.71
N TYR A 231 -6.13 -5.72 -17.58
CA TYR A 231 -6.73 -5.39 -16.29
C TYR A 231 -8.03 -6.17 -16.15
N TYR A 232 -8.19 -6.85 -15.00
CA TYR A 232 -9.40 -7.66 -14.74
C TYR A 232 -10.47 -6.89 -13.97
N TRP A 233 -10.14 -5.68 -13.50
CA TRP A 233 -11.05 -4.81 -12.76
C TRP A 233 -10.65 -3.34 -12.95
N SER A 234 -11.65 -2.42 -12.92
CA SER A 234 -11.45 -0.98 -12.95
C SER A 234 -12.50 -0.26 -12.13
N LEU A 235 -12.10 0.77 -11.37
CA LEU A 235 -12.99 1.69 -10.66
C LEU A 235 -13.99 2.38 -11.61
N GLU A 236 -13.57 2.65 -12.84
CA GLU A 236 -14.35 3.38 -13.83
C GLU A 236 -15.66 2.67 -14.27
N ASN A 237 -15.80 1.39 -13.94
CA ASN A 237 -16.96 0.57 -14.30
C ASN A 237 -18.15 0.72 -13.32
N TYR A 238 -17.97 1.43 -12.19
CA TYR A 238 -18.96 1.41 -11.10
C TYR A 238 -19.65 2.76 -10.85
N TYR A 239 -19.53 3.71 -11.77
CA TYR A 239 -20.23 4.99 -11.65
C TYR A 239 -21.70 4.85 -12.04
N ASP A 240 -22.58 5.03 -11.03
CA ASP A 240 -24.02 5.05 -11.17
C ASP A 240 -24.60 6.17 -10.27
N ASN A 241 -25.91 6.31 -10.17
CA ASN A 241 -26.59 7.29 -9.33
C ASN A 241 -27.71 6.62 -8.51
N ASN A 242 -27.43 5.46 -7.94
CA ASN A 242 -28.33 4.78 -7.02
C ASN A 242 -28.49 5.60 -5.72
N LEU A 243 -29.58 5.45 -5.01
CA LEU A 243 -29.72 6.04 -3.68
C LEU A 243 -28.83 5.27 -2.69
N PHE A 244 -28.20 6.00 -1.77
CA PHE A 244 -27.44 5.39 -0.68
C PHE A 244 -28.40 4.70 0.30
N ASP A 245 -28.11 3.45 0.63
CA ASP A 245 -28.79 2.65 1.65
C ASP A 245 -27.79 2.32 2.77
N GLU A 246 -28.05 2.84 3.98
CA GLU A 246 -27.18 2.62 5.16
C GLU A 246 -27.16 1.13 5.55
N GLY A 247 -28.26 0.38 5.36
CA GLY A 247 -28.33 -1.05 5.64
C GLY A 247 -27.41 -1.84 4.72
N VAL A 248 -27.44 -1.56 3.41
CA VAL A 248 -26.54 -2.21 2.43
C VAL A 248 -25.08 -1.89 2.74
N PHE A 249 -24.77 -0.64 3.08
CA PHE A 249 -23.40 -0.26 3.48
C PHE A 249 -22.95 -1.01 4.74
N TYR A 250 -23.82 -1.07 5.77
CA TYR A 250 -23.53 -1.78 7.00
C TYR A 250 -23.30 -3.28 6.77
N ASP A 251 -24.17 -3.93 5.97
CA ASP A 251 -24.07 -5.35 5.66
C ASP A 251 -22.77 -5.67 4.90
N LEU A 252 -22.38 -4.84 3.94
CA LEU A 252 -21.10 -4.97 3.24
C LEU A 252 -19.91 -4.81 4.18
N LEU A 253 -19.96 -3.85 5.12
CA LEU A 253 -18.88 -3.60 6.06
C LEU A 253 -18.74 -4.75 7.07
N ILE A 254 -19.86 -5.24 7.63
CA ILE A 254 -19.82 -6.35 8.58
C ILE A 254 -19.35 -7.65 7.90
N ASP A 255 -19.77 -7.89 6.66
CA ASP A 255 -19.29 -9.03 5.87
C ASP A 255 -17.78 -8.91 5.58
N SER A 256 -17.32 -7.72 5.22
CA SER A 256 -15.90 -7.44 5.03
C SER A 256 -15.06 -7.74 6.28
N ILE A 257 -15.57 -7.38 7.47
CA ILE A 257 -14.93 -7.67 8.75
C ILE A 257 -14.93 -9.19 9.02
N LYS A 258 -16.07 -9.87 8.84
CA LYS A 258 -16.17 -11.33 9.02
C LYS A 258 -15.17 -12.10 8.16
N LEU A 259 -15.08 -11.73 6.89
CA LEU A 259 -14.13 -12.34 5.96
C LEU A 259 -12.66 -12.14 6.41
N ARG A 260 -12.33 -10.97 6.97
CA ARG A 260 -10.97 -10.67 7.45
C ARG A 260 -10.64 -11.27 8.81
N ASN A 261 -11.63 -11.85 9.50
CA ASN A 261 -11.42 -12.64 10.71
C ASN A 261 -11.07 -14.11 10.44
N VAL A 262 -11.09 -14.56 9.19
CA VAL A 262 -10.70 -15.94 8.83
C VAL A 262 -9.20 -16.10 9.07
N SER A 263 -8.82 -16.88 10.09
CA SER A 263 -7.42 -17.09 10.51
C SER A 263 -7.31 -18.26 11.46
N ASP A 264 -6.26 -19.07 11.33
CA ASP A 264 -5.92 -20.16 12.28
C ASP A 264 -5.03 -19.65 13.43
N VAL A 265 -4.67 -18.37 13.41
CA VAL A 265 -3.87 -17.71 14.46
C VAL A 265 -4.63 -16.53 15.05
N PRO A 266 -4.33 -16.13 16.31
CA PRO A 266 -5.01 -15.00 16.96
C PRO A 266 -4.84 -13.69 16.20
N ILE A 267 -5.88 -12.85 16.25
CA ILE A 267 -5.96 -11.56 15.57
C ILE A 267 -5.91 -10.41 16.59
N ALA A 268 -5.10 -9.38 16.28
CA ALA A 268 -5.07 -8.10 16.99
C ALA A 268 -5.84 -7.01 16.23
N ASN A 269 -6.10 -5.88 16.87
CA ASN A 269 -6.74 -4.73 16.24
C ASN A 269 -5.97 -3.44 16.57
N PHE A 270 -5.74 -2.60 15.58
CA PHE A 270 -5.24 -1.24 15.78
C PHE A 270 -6.35 -0.37 16.37
N LEU A 271 -6.05 0.40 17.43
CA LEU A 271 -7.02 1.28 18.04
C LEU A 271 -6.38 2.65 18.34
N SER A 272 -6.68 3.67 17.55
CA SER A 272 -6.26 5.06 17.81
C SER A 272 -7.34 5.86 18.55
N GLY A 273 -8.55 5.29 18.70
CA GLY A 273 -9.72 6.02 19.14
C GLY A 273 -10.30 6.96 18.08
N GLY A 274 -9.75 7.04 16.85
CA GLY A 274 -10.34 7.71 15.70
C GLY A 274 -11.65 7.04 15.26
N ILE A 275 -12.49 7.72 14.48
CA ILE A 275 -13.80 7.19 14.03
C ILE A 275 -13.65 5.80 13.38
N ASP A 276 -12.67 5.64 12.48
CA ASP A 276 -12.48 4.39 11.72
C ASP A 276 -12.12 3.22 12.63
N SER A 277 -11.06 3.39 13.45
CA SER A 277 -10.61 2.34 14.36
C SER A 277 -11.64 2.05 15.46
N THR A 278 -12.43 3.05 15.86
CA THR A 278 -13.54 2.88 16.81
C THR A 278 -14.66 2.04 16.21
N LEU A 279 -15.03 2.32 14.94
CA LEU A 279 -16.07 1.53 14.25
C LEU A 279 -15.61 0.08 14.04
N ILE A 280 -14.35 -0.12 13.65
CA ILE A 280 -13.80 -1.48 13.54
C ILE A 280 -13.84 -2.18 14.91
N ALA A 281 -13.40 -1.54 15.98
CA ALA A 281 -13.42 -2.14 17.33
C ALA A 281 -14.85 -2.50 17.78
N LYS A 282 -15.84 -1.61 17.55
CA LYS A 282 -17.25 -1.90 17.79
C LYS A 282 -17.70 -3.17 17.06
N LEU A 283 -17.54 -3.20 15.74
CA LEU A 283 -18.02 -4.31 14.90
C LEU A 283 -17.27 -5.62 15.20
N GLN A 284 -16.00 -5.53 15.59
CA GLN A 284 -15.23 -6.70 16.05
C GLN A 284 -15.83 -7.30 17.34
N THR A 285 -16.30 -6.47 18.29
CA THR A 285 -16.94 -6.98 19.52
C THR A 285 -18.35 -7.52 19.29
N GLU A 286 -18.98 -7.21 18.18
CA GLU A 286 -20.25 -7.83 17.77
C GLU A 286 -20.06 -9.22 17.15
N ILE A 287 -18.84 -9.53 16.69
CA ILE A 287 -18.51 -10.79 15.99
C ILE A 287 -17.74 -11.75 16.91
N ASN A 288 -16.90 -11.22 17.80
CA ASN A 288 -15.95 -11.99 18.60
C ASN A 288 -16.14 -11.72 20.10
N ASP A 289 -16.11 -12.77 20.92
CA ASP A 289 -16.22 -12.67 22.38
C ASP A 289 -15.04 -11.92 23.03
N THR A 290 -13.88 -11.98 22.40
CA THR A 290 -12.65 -11.34 22.88
C THR A 290 -11.97 -10.57 21.77
N VAL A 291 -11.76 -9.27 21.98
CA VAL A 291 -11.09 -8.38 21.03
C VAL A 291 -9.84 -7.79 21.68
N ASN A 292 -8.67 -8.04 21.08
CA ASN A 292 -7.40 -7.51 21.56
C ASN A 292 -7.06 -6.24 20.77
N THR A 293 -6.90 -5.11 21.45
CA THR A 293 -6.65 -3.80 20.83
C THR A 293 -5.32 -3.21 21.28
N PHE A 294 -4.66 -2.47 20.40
CA PHE A 294 -3.32 -1.92 20.60
C PHE A 294 -3.25 -0.45 20.23
N THR A 295 -2.58 0.34 21.05
CA THR A 295 -2.30 1.76 20.82
C THR A 295 -0.84 2.09 21.15
N VAL A 296 -0.27 3.00 20.38
CA VAL A 296 1.00 3.66 20.70
C VAL A 296 0.70 5.09 21.12
N GLY A 297 1.14 5.46 22.32
CA GLY A 297 1.07 6.81 22.87
C GLY A 297 2.41 7.53 22.79
N TYR A 298 2.39 8.84 22.95
CA TYR A 298 3.55 9.73 22.88
C TYR A 298 3.64 10.61 24.13
N GLU A 299 4.85 10.95 24.56
CA GLU A 299 5.07 11.95 25.62
C GLU A 299 4.54 13.35 25.22
N ASP A 300 4.61 13.70 23.92
CA ASP A 300 4.04 14.94 23.41
C ASP A 300 2.51 14.82 23.32
N LYS A 301 1.83 15.45 24.28
CA LYS A 301 0.35 15.43 24.39
C LYS A 301 -0.38 15.93 23.15
N LYS A 302 0.29 16.67 22.27
CA LYS A 302 -0.28 17.15 21.00
C LYS A 302 -0.50 16.00 20.00
N TYR A 303 0.25 14.91 20.14
CA TYR A 303 0.20 13.74 19.26
C TYR A 303 -0.28 12.48 19.97
N ASP A 304 -0.61 12.57 21.29
CA ASP A 304 -1.05 11.45 22.10
C ASP A 304 -2.57 11.29 22.05
N GLU A 305 -3.04 10.17 21.49
CA GLU A 305 -4.45 9.80 21.36
C GLU A 305 -4.90 8.77 22.42
N THR A 306 -4.07 8.39 23.38
CA THR A 306 -4.36 7.29 24.33
C THR A 306 -5.62 7.52 25.13
N LYS A 307 -5.94 8.76 25.51
CA LYS A 307 -7.20 9.10 26.16
C LYS A 307 -8.43 8.61 25.40
N TRP A 308 -8.38 8.69 24.08
CA TRP A 308 -9.51 8.32 23.23
C TRP A 308 -9.56 6.82 22.96
N SER A 309 -8.40 6.18 22.80
CA SER A 309 -8.35 4.73 22.66
C SER A 309 -8.79 4.04 23.96
N ASP A 310 -8.40 4.55 25.14
CA ASP A 310 -8.85 4.05 26.44
C ASP A 310 -10.37 4.17 26.61
N LEU A 311 -10.96 5.31 26.20
CA LEU A 311 -12.41 5.51 26.25
C LEU A 311 -13.15 4.48 25.40
N VAL A 312 -12.67 4.20 24.19
CA VAL A 312 -13.24 3.20 23.28
C VAL A 312 -13.04 1.79 23.83
N ALA A 313 -11.85 1.48 24.33
CA ALA A 313 -11.53 0.18 24.90
C ALA A 313 -12.41 -0.16 26.10
N ASN A 314 -12.61 0.83 26.98
CA ASN A 314 -13.53 0.69 28.14
C ASN A 314 -14.98 0.52 27.70
N LYS A 315 -15.43 1.30 26.69
CA LYS A 315 -16.82 1.23 26.18
C LYS A 315 -17.16 -0.14 25.63
N TYR A 316 -16.23 -0.75 24.88
CA TYR A 316 -16.45 -2.04 24.22
C TYR A 316 -15.79 -3.22 24.95
N SER A 317 -15.22 -2.99 26.13
CA SER A 317 -14.60 -4.02 26.98
C SER A 317 -13.52 -4.83 26.24
N THR A 318 -12.69 -4.16 25.44
CA THR A 318 -11.59 -4.84 24.73
C THR A 318 -10.38 -5.07 25.64
N ASN A 319 -9.57 -6.09 25.36
CA ASN A 319 -8.28 -6.30 26.00
C ASN A 319 -7.26 -5.30 25.41
N HIS A 320 -7.13 -4.14 26.05
CA HIS A 320 -6.37 -3.02 25.53
C HIS A 320 -4.93 -2.99 26.02
N THR A 321 -3.99 -2.84 25.07
CA THR A 321 -2.55 -2.68 25.36
C THR A 321 -2.07 -1.33 24.83
N VAL A 322 -1.51 -0.51 25.70
CA VAL A 322 -0.91 0.79 25.36
C VAL A 322 0.60 0.74 25.60
N ARG A 323 1.38 1.26 24.63
CA ARG A 323 2.80 1.50 24.80
C ARG A 323 3.10 2.98 24.56
N HIS A 324 3.66 3.65 25.57
CA HIS A 324 4.16 5.02 25.41
C HIS A 324 5.60 5.01 24.92
N LEU A 325 5.89 5.86 23.94
CA LEU A 325 7.21 6.06 23.35
C LEU A 325 7.82 7.37 23.86
N ASN A 326 9.08 7.30 24.28
CA ASN A 326 9.88 8.49 24.59
C ASN A 326 10.57 9.04 23.33
N SER A 327 11.12 10.26 23.45
CA SER A 327 11.75 10.95 22.31
C SER A 327 12.92 10.16 21.68
N LYS A 328 13.74 9.48 22.49
CA LYS A 328 14.87 8.68 22.00
C LYS A 328 14.42 7.42 21.26
N GLU A 329 13.36 6.76 21.73
CA GLU A 329 12.75 5.63 21.01
C GLU A 329 12.20 6.06 19.66
N ILE A 330 11.59 7.26 19.57
CA ILE A 330 11.08 7.81 18.31
C ILE A 330 12.22 8.06 17.32
N GLU A 331 13.37 8.61 17.74
CA GLU A 331 14.54 8.81 16.87
C GLU A 331 15.04 7.49 16.27
N ASN A 332 15.19 6.45 17.08
CA ASN A 332 15.57 5.12 16.58
C ASN A 332 14.55 4.55 15.60
N LEU A 333 13.26 4.71 15.88
CA LEU A 333 12.16 4.25 15.00
C LEU A 333 12.11 5.02 13.68
N ILE A 334 12.54 6.29 13.65
CA ILE A 334 12.66 7.07 12.41
C ILE A 334 13.68 6.42 11.48
N ASP A 335 14.88 6.14 11.97
CA ASP A 335 15.94 5.50 11.18
C ASP A 335 15.49 4.12 10.67
N GLU A 336 15.02 3.26 11.58
CA GLU A 336 14.50 1.94 11.23
C GLU A 336 13.38 2.02 10.18
N SER A 337 12.43 2.97 10.34
CA SER A 337 11.28 3.10 9.44
C SER A 337 11.64 3.58 8.03
N ILE A 338 12.73 4.34 7.87
CA ILE A 338 13.23 4.73 6.56
C ILE A 338 13.90 3.53 5.87
N GLU A 339 14.64 2.72 6.61
CA GLU A 339 15.43 1.61 6.08
C GLU A 339 14.60 0.41 5.60
N ILE A 340 13.40 0.20 6.14
CA ILE A 340 12.55 -0.93 5.74
C ILE A 340 11.94 -0.78 4.33
N PHE A 341 11.90 0.43 3.78
CA PHE A 341 11.34 0.66 2.45
C PHE A 341 12.33 0.28 1.36
N ASP A 342 11.84 -0.46 0.38
CA ASP A 342 12.61 -0.87 -0.81
C ASP A 342 12.63 0.20 -1.92
N GLU A 343 11.95 1.32 -1.72
CA GLU A 343 11.99 2.56 -2.50
C GLU A 343 11.90 3.77 -1.55
N PRO A 344 12.31 4.98 -1.97
CA PRO A 344 12.14 6.16 -1.13
C PRO A 344 10.65 6.45 -0.89
N TYR A 345 10.30 6.83 0.34
CA TYR A 345 8.93 7.11 0.75
C TYR A 345 8.89 8.28 1.74
N SER A 346 7.97 9.25 1.53
CA SER A 346 8.06 10.55 2.23
C SER A 346 6.99 10.80 3.29
N ASP A 347 5.97 9.94 3.45
CA ASP A 347 4.94 10.19 4.47
C ASP A 347 5.48 9.92 5.88
N PRO A 348 5.53 10.94 6.78
CA PRO A 348 6.01 10.76 8.15
C PRO A 348 5.20 9.76 8.99
N SER A 349 4.00 9.37 8.56
CA SER A 349 3.19 8.37 9.25
C SER A 349 3.78 6.95 9.22
N ILE A 350 4.90 6.75 8.50
CA ILE A 350 5.66 5.48 8.55
C ILE A 350 6.13 5.16 9.97
N VAL A 351 6.56 6.17 10.72
CA VAL A 351 7.11 5.99 12.07
C VAL A 351 6.08 5.39 13.05
N PRO A 352 4.90 6.01 13.26
CA PRO A 352 3.87 5.41 14.10
C PRO A 352 3.33 4.09 13.53
N SER A 353 3.19 3.94 12.21
CA SER A 353 2.74 2.68 11.59
C SER A 353 3.73 1.54 11.85
N TYR A 354 5.02 1.80 11.73
CA TYR A 354 6.07 0.83 12.04
C TYR A 354 6.10 0.48 13.53
N SER A 355 5.99 1.49 14.40
CA SER A 355 6.02 1.31 15.85
C SER A 355 4.88 0.42 16.37
N ILE A 356 3.64 0.67 15.93
CA ILE A 356 2.51 -0.16 16.36
C ILE A 356 2.59 -1.57 15.79
N SER A 357 3.07 -1.70 14.55
CA SER A 357 3.29 -3.02 13.96
C SER A 357 4.35 -3.82 14.73
N LYS A 358 5.45 -3.17 15.13
CA LYS A 358 6.52 -3.77 15.94
C LYS A 358 6.02 -4.20 17.34
N LEU A 359 5.09 -3.45 17.92
CA LEU A 359 4.44 -3.79 19.19
C LEU A 359 3.56 -5.04 19.07
N ILE A 360 2.67 -5.05 18.08
CA ILE A 360 1.70 -6.14 17.87
C ILE A 360 2.42 -7.44 17.48
N ALA A 361 3.41 -7.35 16.62
CA ALA A 361 4.16 -8.50 16.10
C ALA A 361 4.88 -9.34 17.17
N GLN A 362 5.05 -8.80 18.40
CA GLN A 362 5.59 -9.55 19.53
C GLN A 362 4.72 -10.76 19.94
N LYS A 363 3.42 -10.72 19.61
CA LYS A 363 2.45 -11.76 20.04
C LYS A 363 1.51 -12.22 18.93
N TYR A 364 1.36 -11.45 17.86
CA TYR A 364 0.36 -11.68 16.81
C TYR A 364 1.00 -11.66 15.43
N LYS A 365 0.47 -12.48 14.52
CA LYS A 365 0.85 -12.51 13.10
C LYS A 365 -0.14 -11.76 12.21
N VAL A 366 -1.34 -11.47 12.72
CA VAL A 366 -2.42 -10.81 12.00
C VAL A 366 -2.97 -9.66 12.83
N ALA A 367 -3.24 -8.54 12.16
CA ALA A 367 -3.93 -7.42 12.78
C ALA A 367 -4.96 -6.80 11.82
N ILE A 368 -6.04 -6.26 12.38
CA ILE A 368 -7.06 -5.51 11.63
C ILE A 368 -6.87 -4.02 11.91
N SER A 369 -6.92 -3.21 10.85
CA SER A 369 -6.76 -1.76 10.90
C SER A 369 -7.96 -1.01 10.34
N GLY A 370 -8.07 0.28 10.67
CA GLY A 370 -9.07 1.20 10.14
C GLY A 370 -8.63 1.94 8.86
N ASP A 371 -7.52 1.53 8.22
CA ASP A 371 -7.06 2.16 6.99
C ASP A 371 -8.12 2.06 5.88
N GLY A 372 -8.23 3.09 5.03
CA GLY A 372 -9.23 3.18 3.97
C GLY A 372 -10.54 3.87 4.40
N GLY A 373 -10.79 4.08 5.70
CA GLY A 373 -12.02 4.72 6.17
C GLY A 373 -12.11 6.21 5.80
N ASP A 374 -10.99 6.91 5.77
CA ASP A 374 -10.92 8.31 5.32
C ASP A 374 -11.23 8.43 3.82
N GLU A 375 -10.65 7.57 3.00
CA GLU A 375 -10.84 7.54 1.54
C GLU A 375 -12.29 7.17 1.19
N LEU A 376 -12.84 6.19 1.89
CA LEU A 376 -14.21 5.69 1.66
C LEU A 376 -15.29 6.73 2.04
N ALA A 377 -15.07 7.51 3.12
CA ALA A 377 -16.09 8.35 3.74
C ALA A 377 -15.72 9.84 3.79
N PHE A 378 -14.87 10.33 2.88
CA PHE A 378 -14.45 11.75 2.80
C PHE A 378 -13.90 12.33 4.11
N GLY A 379 -13.02 11.59 4.76
CA GLY A 379 -12.46 11.98 6.06
C GLY A 379 -11.38 13.08 6.02
N TYR A 380 -10.99 13.58 4.85
CA TYR A 380 -9.93 14.57 4.68
C TYR A 380 -10.46 15.99 4.49
N ASP A 381 -9.86 16.95 5.18
CA ASP A 381 -10.18 18.39 5.04
C ASP A 381 -9.98 18.93 3.62
N ARG A 382 -9.08 18.32 2.84
CA ARG A 382 -8.77 18.75 1.47
C ARG A 382 -9.99 18.74 0.55
N THR A 383 -10.91 17.81 0.71
CA THR A 383 -12.15 17.75 -0.07
C THR A 383 -12.99 18.99 0.15
N ASN A 384 -13.33 19.31 1.40
CA ASN A 384 -14.12 20.49 1.74
C ASN A 384 -13.40 21.80 1.40
N ASN A 385 -12.08 21.86 1.60
CA ASN A 385 -11.28 23.03 1.27
C ASN A 385 -11.34 23.37 -0.22
N VAL A 386 -11.30 22.37 -1.11
CA VAL A 386 -11.40 22.60 -2.56
C VAL A 386 -12.82 22.93 -2.98
N LEU A 387 -13.83 22.23 -2.45
CA LEU A 387 -15.22 22.50 -2.78
C LEU A 387 -15.68 23.90 -2.39
N ASN A 388 -15.24 24.39 -1.23
CA ASN A 388 -15.60 25.71 -0.71
C ASN A 388 -14.66 26.84 -1.18
N SER A 389 -13.69 26.54 -2.05
CA SER A 389 -12.74 27.56 -2.55
C SER A 389 -13.33 28.43 -3.66
N LEU A 390 -12.75 29.61 -3.85
CA LEU A 390 -13.12 30.51 -4.95
C LEU A 390 -12.77 29.90 -6.31
N ASN A 391 -13.52 30.27 -7.35
CA ASN A 391 -13.34 29.79 -8.72
C ASN A 391 -12.56 30.82 -9.56
N LEU A 392 -11.24 30.91 -9.36
CA LEU A 392 -10.39 31.82 -10.13
C LEU A 392 -9.99 31.21 -11.48
N ASN A 393 -9.81 32.08 -12.47
CA ASN A 393 -9.33 31.72 -13.80
C ASN A 393 -7.88 31.20 -13.73
N GLU A 394 -7.52 30.23 -14.58
CA GLU A 394 -6.18 29.65 -14.62
C GLU A 394 -5.06 30.67 -14.88
N SER A 395 -5.31 31.70 -15.73
CA SER A 395 -4.34 32.76 -15.97
C SER A 395 -4.02 33.56 -14.70
N VAL A 396 -5.02 33.84 -13.86
CA VAL A 396 -4.86 34.53 -12.58
C VAL A 396 -4.11 33.65 -11.60
N ILE A 397 -4.47 32.36 -11.51
CA ILE A 397 -3.80 31.39 -10.66
C ILE A 397 -2.32 31.28 -11.03
N ASN A 398 -2.02 31.09 -12.31
CA ASN A 398 -0.64 30.97 -12.80
C ASN A 398 0.19 32.22 -12.52
N TYR A 399 -0.40 33.41 -12.71
CA TYR A 399 0.28 34.65 -12.36
C TYR A 399 0.63 34.73 -10.87
N ILE A 400 -0.36 34.50 -9.98
CA ILE A 400 -0.15 34.54 -8.53
C ILE A 400 0.84 33.42 -8.10
N PHE A 401 0.69 32.22 -8.65
CA PHE A 401 1.56 31.10 -8.32
C PHE A 401 3.02 31.35 -8.71
N ASN A 402 3.27 31.93 -9.87
CA ASN A 402 4.63 32.24 -10.35
C ASN A 402 5.28 33.40 -9.56
N THR A 403 4.50 34.34 -9.05
CA THR A 403 5.00 35.44 -8.20
C THR A 403 5.11 35.04 -6.72
N TYR A 404 4.48 33.96 -6.31
CA TYR A 404 4.49 33.45 -4.93
C TYR A 404 5.87 32.92 -4.54
N PRO A 405 6.49 33.42 -3.45
CA PRO A 405 7.80 32.95 -3.02
C PRO A 405 7.77 31.45 -2.65
N SER A 406 8.59 30.66 -3.34
CA SER A 406 8.60 29.19 -3.22
C SER A 406 8.92 28.68 -1.80
N TYR A 407 9.67 29.44 -1.02
CA TYR A 407 10.02 29.09 0.36
C TYR A 407 8.92 29.37 1.41
N PHE A 408 7.85 30.07 1.06
CA PHE A 408 6.71 30.29 1.98
C PHE A 408 5.69 29.15 2.04
N GLY A 409 5.75 28.21 1.14
CA GLY A 409 4.85 27.06 1.15
C GLY A 409 4.74 26.36 -0.21
N SER A 410 3.87 25.34 -0.30
CA SER A 410 3.65 24.58 -1.52
C SER A 410 2.92 25.34 -2.63
N GLY A 411 2.28 26.46 -2.30
CA GLY A 411 1.35 27.13 -3.21
C GLY A 411 -0.03 26.46 -3.32
N ALA A 412 -0.28 25.38 -2.58
CA ALA A 412 -1.53 24.63 -2.62
C ALA A 412 -2.77 25.52 -2.38
N LYS A 413 -2.68 26.49 -1.44
CA LYS A 413 -3.76 27.46 -1.19
C LYS A 413 -4.07 28.37 -2.39
N ILE A 414 -3.10 28.61 -3.27
CA ILE A 414 -3.30 29.38 -4.50
C ILE A 414 -3.98 28.50 -5.53
N LEU A 415 -3.46 27.29 -5.73
CA LEU A 415 -3.97 26.34 -6.69
C LEU A 415 -5.39 25.86 -6.37
N GLN A 416 -5.76 25.75 -5.09
CA GLN A 416 -7.12 25.35 -4.67
C GLN A 416 -8.23 26.30 -5.15
N ASN A 417 -7.88 27.55 -5.52
CA ASN A 417 -8.83 28.51 -6.09
C ASN A 417 -9.02 28.35 -7.62
N SER A 418 -8.43 27.35 -8.25
CA SER A 418 -8.64 27.07 -9.67
C SER A 418 -10.11 26.75 -9.98
N LYS A 419 -10.60 27.18 -11.15
CA LYS A 419 -11.89 26.76 -11.68
C LYS A 419 -11.94 25.26 -11.94
N ASN A 420 -10.82 24.70 -12.41
CA ASN A 420 -10.70 23.25 -12.54
C ASN A 420 -10.43 22.66 -11.17
N LYS A 421 -11.44 21.99 -10.61
CA LYS A 421 -11.37 21.43 -9.25
C LYS A 421 -10.45 20.21 -9.17
N SER A 422 -10.25 19.47 -10.25
CA SER A 422 -9.25 18.38 -10.30
C SER A 422 -7.82 18.92 -10.20
N VAL A 423 -7.53 20.06 -10.86
CA VAL A 423 -6.25 20.78 -10.71
C VAL A 423 -6.07 21.30 -9.29
N ALA A 424 -7.14 21.87 -8.71
CA ALA A 424 -7.11 22.34 -7.31
C ALA A 424 -6.84 21.19 -6.33
N TYR A 425 -7.45 20.03 -6.57
CA TYR A 425 -7.30 18.85 -5.73
C TYR A 425 -5.90 18.23 -5.85
N SER A 426 -5.35 18.15 -7.06
CA SER A 426 -3.99 17.64 -7.29
C SER A 426 -2.92 18.41 -6.52
N SER A 427 -3.16 19.70 -6.23
CA SER A 427 -2.22 20.53 -5.48
C SER A 427 -1.94 20.08 -4.05
N TYR A 428 -2.76 19.18 -3.49
CA TYR A 428 -2.50 18.54 -2.20
C TYR A 428 -1.50 17.40 -2.27
N PHE A 429 -1.28 16.85 -3.46
CA PHE A 429 -0.40 15.72 -3.69
C PHE A 429 0.91 16.12 -4.39
N GLU A 430 0.87 17.17 -5.24
CA GLU A 430 2.01 17.64 -6.01
C GLU A 430 2.75 18.79 -5.31
N ASP A 431 4.06 18.68 -5.13
CA ASP A 431 4.91 19.78 -4.62
C ASP A 431 5.69 20.45 -5.76
N LYS A 432 4.96 21.11 -6.67
CA LYS A 432 5.55 21.87 -7.79
C LYS A 432 6.56 22.91 -7.32
N LYS A 433 6.37 23.46 -6.11
CA LYS A 433 7.29 24.45 -5.54
C LYS A 433 8.62 23.84 -5.08
N LEU A 434 8.64 22.58 -4.65
CA LEU A 434 9.91 21.88 -4.38
C LEU A 434 10.70 21.69 -5.68
N LEU A 435 10.03 21.28 -6.77
CA LEU A 435 10.69 21.14 -8.07
C LEU A 435 11.28 22.47 -8.56
N GLU A 436 10.55 23.58 -8.37
CA GLU A 436 11.05 24.94 -8.69
C GLU A 436 12.28 25.32 -7.84
N ILE A 437 12.26 25.05 -6.53
CA ILE A 437 13.40 25.26 -5.62
C ILE A 437 14.64 24.52 -6.09
N LEU A 438 14.46 23.30 -6.61
CA LEU A 438 15.53 22.43 -7.08
C LEU A 438 15.87 22.63 -8.57
N ASN A 439 15.29 23.66 -9.23
CA ASN A 439 15.48 23.95 -10.66
C ASN A 439 15.17 22.73 -11.57
N ILE A 440 14.22 21.89 -11.17
CA ILE A 440 13.83 20.69 -11.91
C ILE A 440 12.73 21.02 -12.92
N LYS A 441 12.98 20.71 -14.20
CA LYS A 441 11.97 20.76 -15.25
C LYS A 441 11.33 19.37 -15.40
N TYR A 442 10.24 19.13 -14.68
CA TYR A 442 9.49 17.87 -14.72
C TYR A 442 8.04 18.13 -15.11
N LYS A 443 7.54 17.38 -16.08
CA LYS A 443 6.13 17.41 -16.49
C LYS A 443 5.40 16.25 -15.80
N SER A 444 4.63 16.58 -14.79
CA SER A 444 3.79 15.59 -14.10
C SER A 444 2.65 15.11 -14.99
N ASP A 445 2.39 13.82 -14.97
CA ASP A 445 1.23 13.17 -15.59
C ASP A 445 0.09 12.90 -14.60
N PHE A 446 0.17 13.47 -13.38
CA PHE A 446 -0.77 13.23 -12.28
C PHE A 446 -2.23 13.38 -12.71
N LEU A 447 -2.57 14.47 -13.39
CA LEU A 447 -3.94 14.75 -13.81
C LEU A 447 -4.48 13.70 -14.78
N THR A 448 -3.67 13.23 -15.72
CA THR A 448 -4.09 12.21 -16.69
C THR A 448 -4.19 10.82 -16.10
N LYS A 449 -3.38 10.52 -15.07
CA LYS A 449 -3.26 9.20 -14.48
C LYS A 449 -4.21 8.96 -13.31
N PHE A 450 -4.44 9.98 -12.48
CA PHE A 450 -5.12 9.85 -11.20
C PHE A 450 -6.38 10.70 -11.05
N THR A 451 -6.79 11.44 -12.08
CA THR A 451 -8.03 12.22 -12.03
C THR A 451 -8.98 11.81 -13.15
N ILE A 452 -10.26 12.06 -12.91
CA ILE A 452 -11.34 11.91 -13.86
C ILE A 452 -12.23 13.15 -13.79
N ASP A 453 -12.71 13.67 -14.92
CA ASP A 453 -13.56 14.87 -15.00
C ASP A 453 -14.90 14.56 -15.69
N LYS A 454 -15.45 13.35 -15.42
CA LYS A 454 -16.70 12.88 -16.06
C LYS A 454 -17.91 12.91 -15.12
N HIS A 455 -17.68 13.13 -13.82
CA HIS A 455 -18.69 13.01 -12.78
C HIS A 455 -18.72 14.26 -11.89
N SER A 456 -19.48 14.22 -10.79
CA SER A 456 -19.47 15.28 -9.79
C SER A 456 -18.07 15.46 -9.17
N ASN A 457 -17.81 16.63 -8.59
CA ASN A 457 -16.52 16.88 -7.93
C ASN A 457 -16.23 15.87 -6.81
N TYR A 458 -17.24 15.44 -6.07
CA TYR A 458 -17.06 14.43 -5.01
C TYR A 458 -16.60 13.09 -5.57
N LYS A 459 -17.25 12.57 -6.61
CA LYS A 459 -16.87 11.31 -7.26
C LYS A 459 -15.48 11.40 -7.93
N ASN A 460 -15.17 12.55 -8.53
CA ASN A 460 -13.84 12.79 -9.11
C ASN A 460 -12.74 12.80 -8.02
N PHE A 461 -13.01 13.38 -6.85
CA PHE A 461 -12.07 13.37 -5.73
C PHE A 461 -11.94 11.98 -5.11
N MET A 462 -13.05 11.27 -4.92
CA MET A 462 -13.04 9.88 -4.45
C MET A 462 -12.20 8.97 -5.37
N PHE A 463 -12.33 9.14 -6.68
CA PHE A 463 -11.48 8.43 -7.65
C PHE A 463 -9.99 8.72 -7.42
N THR A 464 -9.62 9.99 -7.24
CA THR A 464 -8.23 10.41 -6.97
C THR A 464 -7.72 9.83 -5.65
N GLU A 465 -8.56 9.85 -4.58
CA GLU A 465 -8.22 9.24 -3.30
C GLU A 465 -7.97 7.74 -3.44
N TYR A 466 -8.81 7.01 -4.16
CA TYR A 466 -8.64 5.58 -4.35
C TYR A 466 -7.42 5.27 -5.24
N LYS A 467 -7.34 5.90 -6.41
CA LYS A 467 -6.35 5.54 -7.42
C LYS A 467 -4.93 6.00 -7.08
N PHE A 468 -4.78 7.12 -6.40
CA PHE A 468 -3.49 7.65 -5.99
C PHE A 468 -3.20 7.40 -4.51
N TYR A 469 -3.99 8.03 -3.61
CA TYR A 469 -3.61 8.06 -2.21
C TYR A 469 -3.72 6.68 -1.55
N LEU A 470 -4.83 5.96 -1.77
CA LEU A 470 -5.00 4.62 -1.23
C LEU A 470 -4.05 3.60 -1.88
N MET A 471 -4.09 3.48 -3.23
CA MET A 471 -3.37 2.42 -3.95
C MET A 471 -1.86 2.64 -4.01
N GLU A 472 -1.39 3.88 -4.22
CA GLU A 472 0.03 4.16 -4.44
C GLU A 472 0.77 4.60 -3.17
N GLN A 473 0.06 5.12 -2.15
CA GLN A 473 0.69 5.57 -0.91
C GLN A 473 0.29 4.72 0.30
N MET A 474 -1.01 4.66 0.65
CA MET A 474 -1.43 4.03 1.90
C MET A 474 -1.17 2.53 1.93
N MET A 475 -1.51 1.79 0.86
CA MET A 475 -1.30 0.34 0.83
C MET A 475 0.18 -0.03 0.84
N LEU A 476 1.02 0.76 0.18
CA LEU A 476 2.48 0.60 0.23
C LEU A 476 3.01 0.80 1.65
N LYS A 477 2.59 1.86 2.34
CA LYS A 477 2.97 2.14 3.73
C LYS A 477 2.58 0.99 4.65
N VAL A 478 1.31 0.59 4.63
CA VAL A 478 0.77 -0.46 5.49
C VAL A 478 1.54 -1.77 5.31
N ASP A 479 1.74 -2.21 4.06
CA ASP A 479 2.48 -3.45 3.79
C ASP A 479 3.95 -3.38 4.27
N ARG A 480 4.68 -2.29 3.96
CA ARG A 480 6.10 -2.19 4.31
C ARG A 480 6.32 -2.13 5.81
N THR A 481 5.58 -1.28 6.52
CA THR A 481 5.74 -1.09 7.96
C THR A 481 5.33 -2.32 8.77
N SER A 482 4.32 -3.05 8.33
CA SER A 482 3.85 -4.24 9.01
C SER A 482 4.70 -5.47 8.70
N MET A 483 5.02 -5.69 7.41
CA MET A 483 5.76 -6.88 6.99
C MET A 483 7.24 -6.87 7.33
N ALA A 484 7.83 -5.72 7.60
CA ALA A 484 9.16 -5.65 8.22
C ALA A 484 9.19 -6.33 9.61
N ASN A 485 8.03 -6.47 10.25
CA ASN A 485 7.84 -7.14 11.53
C ASN A 485 7.09 -8.49 11.42
N SER A 486 6.95 -9.06 10.23
CA SER A 486 6.18 -10.30 10.00
C SER A 486 4.72 -10.21 10.47
N LEU A 487 4.10 -9.04 10.35
CA LEU A 487 2.71 -8.79 10.73
C LEU A 487 1.85 -8.59 9.47
N GLU A 488 0.82 -9.41 9.30
CA GLU A 488 -0.19 -9.20 8.25
C GLU A 488 -1.25 -8.21 8.72
N VAL A 489 -1.35 -7.05 8.06
CA VAL A 489 -2.44 -6.10 8.30
C VAL A 489 -3.54 -6.28 7.27
N ARG A 490 -4.79 -6.32 7.76
CA ARG A 490 -6.03 -6.45 7.00
C ARG A 490 -6.92 -5.22 7.27
N SER A 491 -7.38 -4.57 6.21
CA SER A 491 -8.18 -3.34 6.31
C SER A 491 -9.58 -3.56 5.76
N PRO A 492 -10.63 -3.68 6.61
CA PRO A 492 -11.99 -3.93 6.14
C PRO A 492 -12.55 -2.86 5.21
N PHE A 493 -12.20 -1.59 5.41
CA PHE A 493 -12.62 -0.49 4.53
C PHE A 493 -11.99 -0.57 3.13
N VAL A 494 -10.92 -1.36 2.96
CA VAL A 494 -10.24 -1.62 1.68
C VAL A 494 -10.83 -2.86 0.99
N ASP A 495 -12.11 -3.10 1.14
CA ASP A 495 -12.85 -4.11 0.37
C ASP A 495 -13.36 -3.49 -0.92
N HIS A 496 -13.02 -4.10 -2.06
CA HIS A 496 -13.43 -3.56 -3.36
C HIS A 496 -14.97 -3.42 -3.50
N ARG A 497 -15.75 -4.28 -2.85
CA ARG A 497 -17.21 -4.23 -2.88
C ARG A 497 -17.77 -2.98 -2.19
N LEU A 498 -17.12 -2.51 -1.10
CA LEU A 498 -17.44 -1.24 -0.47
C LEU A 498 -17.10 -0.06 -1.38
N LEU A 499 -15.91 -0.08 -2.03
CA LEU A 499 -15.51 0.98 -2.95
C LEU A 499 -16.45 1.03 -4.17
N GLU A 500 -16.79 -0.13 -4.75
CA GLU A 500 -17.74 -0.26 -5.85
C GLU A 500 -19.10 0.31 -5.46
N TYR A 501 -19.61 -0.05 -4.28
CA TYR A 501 -20.88 0.47 -3.76
C TYR A 501 -20.83 2.00 -3.60
N MET A 502 -19.79 2.55 -2.97
CA MET A 502 -19.67 3.99 -2.75
C MET A 502 -19.53 4.80 -4.06
N LEU A 503 -18.94 4.21 -5.10
CA LEU A 503 -18.89 4.82 -6.43
C LEU A 503 -20.25 4.73 -7.17
N SER A 504 -21.06 3.70 -6.89
CA SER A 504 -22.35 3.47 -7.55
C SER A 504 -23.49 4.32 -6.99
N VAL A 505 -23.35 4.92 -5.80
CA VAL A 505 -24.41 5.70 -5.16
C VAL A 505 -24.26 7.20 -5.41
N ASP A 506 -25.38 7.93 -5.44
CA ASP A 506 -25.40 9.40 -5.50
C ASP A 506 -24.88 9.97 -4.17
N GLU A 507 -23.80 10.71 -4.23
CA GLU A 507 -23.19 11.33 -3.06
C GLU A 507 -24.13 12.33 -2.33
N GLN A 508 -25.05 12.96 -3.02
CA GLN A 508 -26.02 13.89 -2.40
C GLN A 508 -26.97 13.17 -1.43
N SER A 509 -27.13 11.85 -1.59
CA SER A 509 -27.99 11.05 -0.72
C SER A 509 -27.38 10.76 0.66
N TYR A 510 -26.05 10.93 0.84
CA TYR A 510 -25.38 10.62 2.11
C TYR A 510 -24.38 11.69 2.60
N ILE A 511 -23.99 12.67 1.78
CA ILE A 511 -23.06 13.73 2.17
C ILE A 511 -23.82 14.94 2.73
N ASN A 512 -23.73 15.14 4.05
CA ASN A 512 -24.33 16.28 4.77
C ASN A 512 -23.26 17.26 5.27
N LYS A 513 -22.28 17.67 4.44
CA LYS A 513 -21.18 18.60 4.78
C LYS A 513 -20.21 18.11 5.88
N ASP A 514 -20.55 17.08 6.66
CA ASP A 514 -19.72 16.54 7.71
C ASP A 514 -18.87 15.37 7.22
N GLN A 515 -17.58 15.39 7.59
CA GLN A 515 -16.66 14.31 7.29
C GLN A 515 -17.11 13.02 7.99
N LYS A 516 -17.00 11.88 7.26
CA LYS A 516 -17.33 10.54 7.78
C LYS A 516 -18.75 10.39 8.33
N GLN A 517 -19.70 11.14 7.82
CA GLN A 517 -21.07 11.13 8.35
C GLN A 517 -21.66 9.72 8.43
N ILE A 518 -21.47 8.91 7.39
CA ILE A 518 -21.96 7.51 7.36
C ILE A 518 -21.36 6.65 8.48
N LEU A 519 -20.08 6.84 8.81
CA LEU A 519 -19.43 6.11 9.91
C LEU A 519 -19.86 6.65 11.27
N LYS A 520 -20.02 7.96 11.39
CA LYS A 520 -20.50 8.62 12.60
C LYS A 520 -21.95 8.23 12.93
N ASN A 521 -22.81 8.07 11.93
CA ASN A 521 -24.19 7.62 12.13
C ASN A 521 -24.24 6.27 12.86
N ILE A 522 -23.41 5.32 12.45
CA ILE A 522 -23.33 4.01 13.09
C ILE A 522 -22.85 4.12 14.55
N LEU A 523 -21.90 5.03 14.81
CA LEU A 523 -21.34 5.24 16.17
C LEU A 523 -22.19 6.16 17.06
N SER A 524 -23.17 6.88 16.51
CA SER A 524 -23.98 7.88 17.25
C SER A 524 -24.83 7.30 18.38
N LYS A 525 -25.08 5.99 18.33
CA LYS A 525 -25.79 5.25 19.39
C LYS A 525 -24.89 5.02 20.64
N ASP A 526 -23.56 5.06 20.46
CA ASP A 526 -22.58 4.72 21.49
C ASP A 526 -21.84 5.93 22.04
N PHE A 527 -21.67 6.99 21.22
CA PHE A 527 -20.87 8.17 21.55
C PHE A 527 -21.65 9.46 21.26
N ASP A 528 -21.39 10.46 22.08
CA ASP A 528 -21.96 11.80 21.95
C ASP A 528 -21.23 12.64 20.89
N SER A 529 -21.78 13.83 20.62
CA SER A 529 -21.23 14.77 19.65
C SER A 529 -19.82 15.26 19.99
N SER A 530 -19.42 15.26 21.27
CA SER A 530 -18.08 15.70 21.69
C SER A 530 -17.00 14.70 21.24
N PHE A 531 -17.32 13.42 21.22
CA PHE A 531 -16.46 12.38 20.66
C PHE A 531 -16.49 12.38 19.13
N LEU A 532 -17.70 12.41 18.52
CA LEU A 532 -17.87 12.24 17.07
C LEU A 532 -17.33 13.43 16.26
N ASN A 533 -17.42 14.66 16.79
CA ASN A 533 -17.04 15.88 16.08
C ASN A 533 -15.73 16.50 16.57
N ARG A 534 -14.95 15.76 17.36
CA ARG A 534 -13.63 16.23 17.76
C ARG A 534 -12.71 16.41 16.56
N LYS A 535 -11.77 17.34 16.69
CA LYS A 535 -10.76 17.55 15.67
C LYS A 535 -9.92 16.27 15.49
N LYS A 536 -9.80 15.84 14.24
CA LYS A 536 -8.93 14.71 13.88
C LYS A 536 -7.49 15.03 14.27
N MET A 537 -6.87 14.14 15.02
CA MET A 537 -5.42 14.14 15.24
C MET A 537 -4.78 13.27 14.16
N GLY A 538 -3.72 13.75 13.54
CA GLY A 538 -3.04 12.96 12.49
C GLY A 538 -2.16 11.89 13.13
N PHE A 539 -2.16 10.71 12.54
CA PHE A 539 -1.26 9.62 12.93
C PHE A 539 0.14 9.88 12.38
N VAL A 540 0.85 10.88 12.96
CA VAL A 540 2.16 11.35 12.53
C VAL A 540 3.01 11.73 13.75
N PHE A 541 4.35 11.73 13.60
CA PHE A 541 5.23 12.34 14.59
C PHE A 541 5.49 13.83 14.28
N ASN A 542 6.10 14.55 15.21
CA ASN A 542 6.40 15.97 15.07
C ASN A 542 7.60 16.19 14.14
N VAL A 543 7.32 16.22 12.81
CA VAL A 543 8.35 16.40 11.78
C VAL A 543 8.99 17.78 11.82
N GLU A 544 8.25 18.80 12.23
CA GLU A 544 8.77 20.18 12.38
C GLU A 544 9.87 20.20 13.45
N LYS A 545 9.60 19.65 14.63
CA LYS A 545 10.58 19.54 15.72
C LYS A 545 11.78 18.71 15.30
N TYR A 546 11.54 17.54 14.69
CA TYR A 546 12.62 16.66 14.25
C TYR A 546 13.56 17.34 13.24
N THR A 547 13.03 18.02 12.24
CA THR A 547 13.84 18.71 11.23
C THR A 547 14.59 19.91 11.78
N GLU A 548 14.08 20.57 12.83
CA GLU A 548 14.75 21.65 13.53
C GLU A 548 15.92 21.14 14.41
N GLU A 549 15.66 20.12 15.23
CA GLU A 549 16.66 19.54 16.13
C GLU A 549 17.78 18.81 15.36
N ASN A 550 17.46 18.20 14.22
CA ASN A 550 18.42 17.45 13.40
C ASN A 550 18.91 18.23 12.16
N LYS A 551 18.72 19.55 12.13
CA LYS A 551 19.05 20.40 10.97
C LYS A 551 20.46 20.15 10.41
N ASN A 552 21.48 20.11 11.26
CA ASN A 552 22.86 19.95 10.83
C ASN A 552 23.08 18.58 10.17
N THR A 553 22.60 17.51 10.78
CA THR A 553 22.70 16.14 10.26
C THR A 553 21.97 15.99 8.91
N ILE A 554 20.77 16.58 8.80
CA ILE A 554 20.00 16.54 7.55
C ILE A 554 20.73 17.32 6.46
N GLN A 555 21.24 18.52 6.76
CA GLN A 555 22.01 19.32 5.80
C GLN A 555 23.30 18.64 5.37
N GLU A 556 24.04 18.03 6.28
CA GLU A 556 25.24 17.27 5.97
C GLU A 556 24.92 16.07 5.04
N THR A 557 23.85 15.32 5.35
CA THR A 557 23.38 14.22 4.51
C THR A 557 23.05 14.69 3.09
N LEU A 558 22.32 15.80 2.95
CA LEU A 558 21.92 16.32 1.64
C LEU A 558 23.10 16.87 0.83
N PHE A 559 23.98 17.65 1.47
CA PHE A 559 25.04 18.39 0.76
C PHE A 559 26.28 17.54 0.46
N ASN A 560 26.45 16.40 1.14
CA ASN A 560 27.46 15.37 0.80
C ASN A 560 26.89 14.26 -0.10
N GLY A 561 25.61 14.35 -0.49
CA GLY A 561 24.89 13.33 -1.25
C GLY A 561 24.76 13.63 -2.74
N ASN A 562 23.54 13.53 -3.26
CA ASN A 562 23.23 13.73 -4.67
C ASN A 562 23.57 15.15 -5.15
N TYR A 563 24.16 15.26 -6.34
CA TYR A 563 24.57 16.53 -6.96
C TYR A 563 23.43 17.56 -7.03
N LEU A 564 22.18 17.09 -7.21
CA LEU A 564 20.98 17.96 -7.27
C LEU A 564 20.85 18.82 -6.00
N PHE A 565 21.09 18.24 -4.83
CA PHE A 565 21.02 18.96 -3.57
C PHE A 565 22.23 19.87 -3.35
N GLN A 566 23.41 19.45 -3.79
CA GLN A 566 24.63 20.26 -3.73
C GLN A 566 24.50 21.54 -4.56
N GLN A 567 24.01 21.45 -5.79
CA GLN A 567 23.83 22.59 -6.70
C GLN A 567 22.80 23.58 -6.17
N ASN A 568 21.77 23.12 -5.43
CA ASN A 568 20.69 23.95 -4.91
C ASN A 568 20.84 24.27 -3.41
N LYS A 569 22.04 24.16 -2.86
CA LYS A 569 22.35 24.34 -1.42
C LYS A 569 21.73 25.61 -0.84
N LYS A 570 21.95 26.77 -1.45
CA LYS A 570 21.45 28.07 -0.97
C LYS A 570 19.93 28.12 -0.88
N GLN A 571 19.23 27.51 -1.82
CA GLN A 571 17.76 27.46 -1.85
C GLN A 571 17.23 26.50 -0.77
N ILE A 572 17.90 25.36 -0.58
CA ILE A 572 17.55 24.38 0.46
C ILE A 572 17.79 24.97 1.86
N GLU A 573 18.89 25.68 2.09
CA GLU A 573 19.18 26.37 3.37
C GLU A 573 18.06 27.35 3.78
N LYS A 574 17.40 28.01 2.81
CA LYS A 574 16.26 28.89 3.07
C LYS A 574 15.04 28.13 3.60
N LEU A 575 14.85 26.85 3.25
CA LEU A 575 13.76 26.04 3.80
C LEU A 575 13.94 25.83 5.31
N PHE A 576 15.17 25.62 5.75
CA PHE A 576 15.49 25.49 7.19
C PHE A 576 15.43 26.81 7.97
N SER A 577 15.57 27.95 7.31
CA SER A 577 15.47 29.25 7.97
C SER A 577 14.03 29.74 8.18
N HIS A 578 13.06 29.14 7.49
CA HIS A 578 11.64 29.44 7.60
C HIS A 578 10.90 28.20 8.10
N ASN A 579 10.88 28.01 9.43
CA ASN A 579 10.28 26.84 10.06
C ASN A 579 8.76 26.84 9.86
N SER A 580 8.30 26.08 8.89
CA SER A 580 6.89 25.79 8.63
C SER A 580 6.70 24.31 8.35
N ARG A 581 5.51 23.78 8.63
CA ARG A 581 5.19 22.37 8.36
C ARG A 581 5.51 21.98 6.90
N PHE A 582 5.21 22.83 5.93
CA PHE A 582 5.50 22.55 4.51
C PHE A 582 7.00 22.43 4.24
N ASN A 583 7.81 23.32 4.82
CA ASN A 583 9.26 23.29 4.64
C ASN A 583 9.88 22.10 5.38
N ALA A 584 9.40 21.78 6.57
CA ALA A 584 9.81 20.57 7.29
C ALA A 584 9.51 19.30 6.49
N LEU A 585 8.32 19.17 5.88
CA LEU A 585 7.97 18.07 5.02
C LEU A 585 8.82 17.99 3.74
N ARG A 586 9.23 19.11 3.16
CA ARG A 586 10.18 19.15 2.03
C ARG A 586 11.57 18.69 2.45
N CYS A 587 12.07 19.17 3.59
CA CYS A 587 13.35 18.72 4.14
C CYS A 587 13.32 17.22 4.43
N TRP A 588 12.23 16.74 5.03
CA TRP A 588 12.01 15.32 5.28
C TRP A 588 12.01 14.50 3.97
N LYS A 589 11.27 14.94 2.95
CA LYS A 589 11.20 14.28 1.63
C LYS A 589 12.59 14.19 0.97
N MET A 590 13.37 15.26 0.96
CA MET A 590 14.73 15.23 0.43
C MET A 590 15.66 14.33 1.27
N TYR A 591 15.53 14.38 2.59
CA TYR A 591 16.32 13.57 3.52
C TYR A 591 16.06 12.07 3.34
N THR A 592 14.80 11.65 3.28
CA THR A 592 14.45 10.24 3.06
C THR A 592 14.92 9.73 1.70
N LEU A 593 14.86 10.55 0.65
CA LEU A 593 15.45 10.22 -0.66
C LEU A 593 16.96 10.01 -0.53
N GLN A 594 17.68 10.95 0.09
CA GLN A 594 19.13 10.85 0.17
C GLN A 594 19.59 9.68 1.05
N ARG A 595 18.89 9.41 2.16
CA ARG A 595 19.12 8.21 2.99
C ARG A 595 18.95 6.94 2.17
N TYR A 596 17.90 6.86 1.36
CA TYR A 596 17.68 5.72 0.47
C TYR A 596 18.80 5.59 -0.56
N LEU A 597 19.19 6.66 -1.26
CA LEU A 597 20.27 6.64 -2.25
C LEU A 597 21.61 6.21 -1.63
N ASN A 598 21.91 6.63 -0.40
CA ASN A 598 23.11 6.20 0.32
C ASN A 598 23.08 4.70 0.67
N SER A 599 21.90 4.11 0.87
CA SER A 599 21.76 2.68 1.24
C SER A 599 21.92 1.70 0.05
N ILE A 600 21.87 2.21 -1.18
CA ILE A 600 21.98 1.40 -2.41
C ILE A 600 23.33 1.55 -3.13
N ASN A 601 24.16 2.51 -2.73
CA ASN A 601 25.54 2.70 -3.16
C ASN A 601 26.49 1.93 -2.23
#